data_40021405400beeee63583fbd742815d9
#
_entry.id   40021405400beeee63583fbd742815d9
#
_cell.length_a   1.000
_cell.length_b   1.000
_cell.length_c   1.000
_cell.angle_alpha   90.00
_cell.angle_beta   90.00
_cell.angle_gamma   90.00
#
_symmetry.space_group_name_H-M   'P 1'
#
loop_
_entity.id
_entity.type
_entity.pdbx_description
1 polymer ?
#
loop_
_entity_poly.entity_id
_entity_poly.type
_entity_poly.pdbx_seq_one_letter_code
_entity_poly.pdbx_strand_id
1 'polypeptide(L)'
;ISRVEKDSIYNLGTYHITDYKSLARPWEKHHKNYSVSASYSRLPIQILKGDHIIYLDQPSRRYIIEMLEPEGDDSFFAWNFFDAILQQKEGYSDYRWEELAADVLKKDPALQATLEAKKAAEPEFASNSSEMLEFIYKNSPYYEKSYRRYPVYRIEY
;
A
#
# COMPACT_ATOMS: atom_id res chain seq x y z
N ILE A 1 -16.86 1.20 -20.41
CA ILE A 1 -16.89 1.41 -18.93
C ILE A 1 -18.25 0.95 -18.44
N SER A 2 -18.26 0.12 -17.40
CA SER A 2 -19.47 -0.23 -16.67
C SER A 2 -19.33 0.12 -15.19
N ARG A 3 -20.46 0.16 -14.46
CA ARG A 3 -20.45 0.35 -13.02
C ARG A 3 -20.76 -0.96 -12.31
N VAL A 4 -20.14 -1.13 -11.16
CA VAL A 4 -20.45 -2.23 -10.24
C VAL A 4 -21.84 -2.01 -9.64
N GLU A 5 -22.71 -3.01 -9.73
CA GLU A 5 -24.12 -2.90 -9.29
C GLU A 5 -24.32 -3.23 -7.81
N LYS A 6 -23.44 -4.04 -7.23
CA LYS A 6 -23.49 -4.47 -5.84
C LYS A 6 -22.09 -4.71 -5.27
N ASP A 7 -21.94 -4.53 -3.96
CA ASP A 7 -20.73 -4.86 -3.24
C ASP A 7 -20.38 -6.33 -3.42
N SER A 8 -19.12 -6.60 -3.67
CA SER A 8 -18.63 -7.96 -3.92
C SER A 8 -17.16 -8.06 -3.55
N ILE A 9 -16.68 -9.27 -3.24
CA ILE A 9 -15.26 -9.52 -2.98
C ILE A 9 -14.74 -10.37 -4.13
N TYR A 10 -13.64 -9.92 -4.75
CA TYR A 10 -12.96 -10.64 -5.82
C TYR A 10 -11.47 -10.77 -5.49
N ASN A 11 -10.86 -11.85 -5.97
CA ASN A 11 -9.40 -12.01 -5.90
C ASN A 11 -8.77 -11.30 -7.10
N LEU A 12 -8.30 -10.07 -6.88
CA LEU A 12 -7.85 -9.16 -7.93
C LEU A 12 -6.35 -8.96 -7.90
N GLY A 13 -5.77 -8.70 -9.07
CA GLY A 13 -4.41 -8.21 -9.20
C GLY A 13 -4.28 -6.83 -8.57
N THR A 14 -3.31 -6.68 -7.69
CA THR A 14 -3.13 -5.53 -6.81
C THR A 14 -1.69 -5.08 -6.83
N TYR A 15 -1.46 -3.80 -7.02
CA TYR A 15 -0.14 -3.18 -6.90
C TYR A 15 0.08 -2.58 -5.51
N HIS A 16 1.28 -2.74 -5.01
CA HIS A 16 1.76 -2.09 -3.79
C HIS A 16 3.02 -1.29 -4.13
N ILE A 17 2.98 0.01 -3.93
CA ILE A 17 4.11 0.91 -4.22
C ILE A 17 5.25 0.62 -3.25
N THR A 18 6.36 0.13 -3.77
CA THR A 18 7.54 -0.22 -2.96
C THR A 18 8.51 0.95 -2.87
N ASP A 19 8.72 1.66 -3.98
CA ASP A 19 9.60 2.82 -4.03
C ASP A 19 9.15 3.84 -5.07
N TYR A 20 9.52 5.10 -4.88
CA TYR A 20 9.31 6.18 -5.83
C TYR A 20 10.17 7.39 -5.46
N LYS A 21 10.36 8.30 -6.40
CA LYS A 21 10.98 9.61 -6.18
C LYS A 21 9.98 10.70 -6.55
N SER A 22 10.09 11.87 -5.93
CA SER A 22 9.29 13.04 -6.27
C SER A 22 10.18 14.20 -6.69
N LEU A 23 9.72 15.01 -7.62
CA LEU A 23 10.44 16.21 -8.03
C LEU A 23 10.55 17.19 -6.87
N ALA A 24 11.77 17.64 -6.57
CA ALA A 24 12.01 18.65 -5.52
C ALA A 24 11.36 20.00 -5.84
N ARG A 25 11.30 20.36 -7.15
CA ARG A 25 10.61 21.55 -7.62
C ARG A 25 9.34 21.14 -8.37
N PRO A 26 8.20 21.80 -8.10
CA PRO A 26 6.97 21.43 -8.77
C PRO A 26 7.03 21.74 -10.27
N TRP A 27 6.45 20.86 -11.05
CA TRP A 27 6.13 21.05 -12.46
C TRP A 27 4.60 21.17 -12.59
N GLU A 28 4.13 22.23 -13.21
CA GLU A 28 2.68 22.53 -13.32
C GLU A 28 1.92 22.39 -11.97
N LYS A 29 2.54 22.83 -10.88
CA LYS A 29 2.05 22.74 -9.48
C LYS A 29 2.05 21.34 -8.88
N HIS A 30 2.59 20.32 -9.56
CA HIS A 30 2.73 18.97 -9.05
C HIS A 30 4.18 18.63 -8.74
N HIS A 31 4.44 18.00 -7.60
CA HIS A 31 5.70 17.33 -7.31
C HIS A 31 5.66 15.92 -7.92
N LYS A 32 5.68 15.87 -9.24
CA LYS A 32 5.49 14.63 -10.01
C LYS A 32 6.34 13.49 -9.46
N ASN A 33 5.72 12.33 -9.24
CA ASN A 33 6.39 11.10 -8.87
C ASN A 33 7.04 10.46 -10.11
N TYR A 34 8.23 9.90 -9.95
CA TYR A 34 8.98 9.22 -11.00
C TYR A 34 9.83 8.08 -10.44
N SER A 35 10.40 7.24 -11.31
CA SER A 35 11.14 6.02 -10.90
C SER A 35 10.31 5.15 -9.94
N VAL A 36 9.04 4.99 -10.27
CA VAL A 36 8.10 4.23 -9.44
C VAL A 36 8.40 2.74 -9.58
N SER A 37 8.38 2.04 -8.45
CA SER A 37 8.46 0.58 -8.40
C SER A 37 7.27 0.05 -7.60
N ALA A 38 6.65 -1.02 -8.10
CA ALA A 38 5.53 -1.65 -7.44
C ALA A 38 5.67 -3.17 -7.41
N SER A 39 5.32 -3.80 -6.30
CA SER A 39 5.12 -5.24 -6.26
C SER A 39 3.68 -5.58 -6.67
N TYR A 40 3.52 -6.75 -7.30
CA TYR A 40 2.24 -7.24 -7.77
C TYR A 40 1.83 -8.51 -7.04
N SER A 41 0.59 -8.58 -6.58
CA SER A 41 0.03 -9.77 -5.93
C SER A 41 -1.47 -9.88 -6.17
N ARG A 42 -2.04 -11.06 -5.92
CA ARG A 42 -3.50 -11.25 -5.94
C ARG A 42 -4.05 -11.27 -4.53
N LEU A 43 -4.99 -10.38 -4.26
CA LEU A 43 -5.59 -10.23 -2.93
C LEU A 43 -7.12 -10.21 -3.02
N PRO A 44 -7.83 -10.68 -1.98
CA PRO A 44 -9.27 -10.46 -1.86
C PRO A 44 -9.54 -8.98 -1.64
N ILE A 45 -10.16 -8.34 -2.63
CA ILE A 45 -10.51 -6.93 -2.63
C ILE A 45 -12.01 -6.78 -2.63
N GLN A 46 -12.52 -5.97 -1.72
CA GLN A 46 -13.90 -5.53 -1.74
C GLN A 46 -14.06 -4.45 -2.81
N ILE A 47 -14.90 -4.72 -3.79
CA ILE A 47 -15.34 -3.77 -4.81
C ILE A 47 -16.72 -3.29 -4.39
N LEU A 48 -16.90 -1.97 -4.40
CA LEU A 48 -18.12 -1.34 -3.92
C LEU A 48 -19.08 -1.04 -5.06
N LYS A 49 -20.36 -0.99 -4.73
CA LYS A 49 -21.37 -0.48 -5.66
C LYS A 49 -21.02 0.94 -6.11
N GLY A 50 -20.98 1.13 -7.41
CA GLY A 50 -20.62 2.41 -8.02
C GLY A 50 -19.19 2.48 -8.55
N ASP A 51 -18.31 1.57 -8.13
CA ASP A 51 -16.98 1.45 -8.71
C ASP A 51 -17.03 1.23 -10.22
N HIS A 52 -15.97 1.57 -10.92
CA HIS A 52 -15.90 1.51 -12.36
C HIS A 52 -15.06 0.33 -12.84
N ILE A 53 -15.59 -0.39 -13.83
CA ILE A 53 -14.86 -1.40 -14.59
C ILE A 53 -14.53 -0.83 -15.96
N ILE A 54 -13.24 -0.82 -16.29
CA ILE A 54 -12.74 -0.31 -17.57
C ILE A 54 -12.22 -1.51 -18.38
N TYR A 55 -12.88 -1.77 -19.52
CA TYR A 55 -12.47 -2.85 -20.43
C TYR A 55 -11.34 -2.36 -21.33
N LEU A 56 -10.30 -3.20 -21.48
CA LEU A 56 -9.14 -2.85 -22.33
C LEU A 56 -9.34 -3.21 -23.80
N ASP A 57 -10.41 -3.92 -24.14
CA ASP A 57 -10.77 -4.21 -25.52
C ASP A 57 -11.46 -2.99 -26.18
N GLN A 58 -10.66 -1.97 -26.44
CA GLN A 58 -11.09 -0.71 -27.04
C GLN A 58 -9.90 0.05 -27.66
N PRO A 59 -10.12 0.97 -28.63
CA PRO A 59 -9.05 1.73 -29.28
C PRO A 59 -8.17 2.52 -28.31
N SER A 60 -8.73 3.03 -27.22
CA SER A 60 -8.02 3.81 -26.20
C SER A 60 -7.19 2.95 -25.22
N ARG A 61 -7.06 1.65 -25.43
CA ARG A 61 -6.38 0.73 -24.51
C ARG A 61 -5.02 1.23 -24.05
N ARG A 62 -4.19 1.69 -24.97
CA ARG A 62 -2.83 2.16 -24.64
C ARG A 62 -2.87 3.34 -23.67
N TYR A 63 -3.72 4.30 -23.94
CA TYR A 63 -3.90 5.48 -23.09
C TYR A 63 -4.40 5.09 -21.69
N ILE A 64 -5.36 4.17 -21.61
CA ILE A 64 -5.91 3.69 -20.34
C ILE A 64 -4.81 3.01 -19.50
N ILE A 65 -3.99 2.18 -20.13
CA ILE A 65 -2.87 1.52 -19.43
C ILE A 65 -1.87 2.56 -18.93
N GLU A 66 -1.43 3.48 -19.78
CA GLU A 66 -0.49 4.52 -19.42
C GLU A 66 -0.97 5.36 -18.22
N MET A 67 -2.25 5.71 -18.19
CA MET A 67 -2.82 6.51 -17.12
C MET A 67 -3.08 5.75 -15.82
N LEU A 68 -3.40 4.46 -15.91
CA LEU A 68 -3.85 3.67 -14.76
C LEU A 68 -2.78 2.76 -14.17
N GLU A 69 -1.71 2.44 -14.87
CA GLU A 69 -0.61 1.66 -14.30
C GLU A 69 0.27 2.54 -13.42
N PRO A 70 0.65 2.09 -12.20
CA PRO A 70 1.40 2.95 -11.28
C PRO A 70 2.79 3.36 -11.80
N GLU A 71 3.41 2.53 -12.63
CA GLU A 71 4.75 2.75 -13.19
C GLU A 71 4.74 3.53 -14.52
N GLY A 72 3.56 3.90 -15.03
CA GLY A 72 3.43 4.74 -16.23
C GLY A 72 3.99 6.15 -16.00
N ASP A 73 4.77 6.65 -16.96
CA ASP A 73 5.43 7.97 -16.85
C ASP A 73 4.44 9.12 -16.65
N ASP A 74 3.24 9.01 -17.23
CA ASP A 74 2.18 9.99 -17.10
C ASP A 74 0.94 9.44 -16.38
N SER A 75 1.15 8.48 -15.51
CA SER A 75 0.07 7.86 -14.74
C SER A 75 -0.56 8.82 -13.73
N PHE A 76 -1.76 8.51 -13.27
CA PHE A 76 -2.39 9.23 -12.17
C PHE A 76 -1.54 9.20 -10.88
N PHE A 77 -0.75 8.14 -10.66
CA PHE A 77 0.21 8.14 -9.56
C PHE A 77 1.36 9.12 -9.79
N ALA A 78 1.91 9.16 -11.00
CA ALA A 78 2.96 10.12 -11.37
C ALA A 78 2.50 11.57 -11.15
N TRP A 79 1.25 11.88 -11.42
CA TRP A 79 0.66 13.22 -11.29
C TRP A 79 -0.01 13.48 -9.94
N ASN A 80 0.31 12.72 -8.89
CA ASN A 80 -0.11 12.93 -7.49
C ASN A 80 -1.62 12.73 -7.21
N PHE A 81 -2.40 12.14 -8.12
CA PHE A 81 -3.85 11.92 -7.88
C PHE A 81 -4.11 10.92 -6.77
N PHE A 82 -3.14 10.04 -6.47
CA PHE A 82 -3.28 8.98 -5.47
C PHE A 82 -2.34 9.13 -4.27
N ASP A 83 -1.75 10.29 -4.06
CA ASP A 83 -0.81 10.52 -2.96
C ASP A 83 -1.37 10.20 -1.56
N ALA A 84 -2.70 10.19 -1.42
CA ALA A 84 -3.35 9.80 -0.18
C ALA A 84 -2.99 8.37 0.29
N ILE A 85 -2.59 7.48 -0.63
CA ILE A 85 -2.13 6.12 -0.26
C ILE A 85 -0.75 6.11 0.39
N LEU A 86 0.03 7.17 0.21
CA LEU A 86 1.39 7.31 0.73
C LEU A 86 1.42 7.79 2.18
N GLN A 87 0.28 8.17 2.72
CA GLN A 87 0.14 8.59 4.10
C GLN A 87 -0.29 7.41 4.96
N GLN A 88 0.49 7.11 5.99
CA GLN A 88 -0.01 6.31 7.11
C GLN A 88 -1.05 7.13 7.85
N LYS A 89 -2.29 6.64 7.89
CA LYS A 89 -3.35 7.28 8.66
C LYS A 89 -3.07 7.09 10.16
N GLU A 90 -3.79 7.83 11.00
CA GLU A 90 -3.55 7.97 12.45
C GLU A 90 -3.57 6.67 13.31
N GLY A 91 -3.42 5.51 12.67
CA GLY A 91 -3.41 4.22 13.35
C GLY A 91 -2.15 3.92 14.15
N TYR A 92 -1.03 4.54 13.79
CA TYR A 92 0.25 4.32 14.43
C TYR A 92 0.77 5.59 15.09
N SER A 93 1.01 5.52 16.40
CA SER A 93 1.89 6.41 17.13
C SER A 93 2.56 5.61 18.24
N ASP A 94 3.85 5.86 18.50
CA ASP A 94 4.63 5.15 19.50
C ASP A 94 3.89 5.11 20.86
N TYR A 95 3.35 6.23 21.28
CA TYR A 95 2.61 6.37 22.53
C TYR A 95 1.40 5.42 22.66
N ARG A 96 0.63 5.23 21.58
CA ARG A 96 -0.53 4.30 21.60
C ARG A 96 -0.09 2.85 21.50
N TRP A 97 1.07 2.62 20.84
CA TRP A 97 1.54 1.27 20.56
C TRP A 97 2.35 0.65 21.69
N GLU A 98 2.89 1.40 22.62
CA GLU A 98 3.61 0.84 23.80
C GLU A 98 2.75 -0.16 24.57
N GLU A 99 1.50 0.18 24.86
CA GLU A 99 0.58 -0.73 25.56
C GLU A 99 0.05 -1.86 24.66
N LEU A 100 -0.34 -1.53 23.42
CA LEU A 100 -0.89 -2.49 22.46
C LEU A 100 0.13 -3.53 21.99
N ALA A 101 1.38 -3.15 21.81
CA ALA A 101 2.45 -4.04 21.36
C ALA A 101 2.65 -5.22 22.32
N ALA A 102 2.62 -4.97 23.63
CA ALA A 102 2.73 -6.01 24.63
C ALA A 102 1.58 -7.03 24.54
N ASP A 103 0.37 -6.57 24.29
CA ASP A 103 -0.79 -7.44 24.13
C ASP A 103 -0.79 -8.20 22.81
N VAL A 104 -0.30 -7.59 21.73
CA VAL A 104 -0.11 -8.26 20.44
C VAL A 104 0.89 -9.41 20.58
N LEU A 105 2.05 -9.16 21.18
CA LEU A 105 3.09 -10.18 21.39
C LEU A 105 2.61 -11.33 22.27
N LYS A 106 1.84 -11.05 23.32
CA LYS A 106 1.23 -12.11 24.16
C LYS A 106 0.28 -13.01 23.38
N LYS A 107 -0.45 -12.46 22.41
CA LYS A 107 -1.43 -13.18 21.60
C LYS A 107 -0.80 -13.90 20.40
N ASP A 108 0.37 -13.46 19.96
CA ASP A 108 1.10 -14.02 18.82
C ASP A 108 2.54 -14.42 19.23
N PRO A 109 2.73 -15.64 19.76
CA PRO A 109 4.05 -16.16 20.12
C PRO A 109 5.02 -16.28 18.92
N ALA A 110 4.50 -16.45 17.70
CA ALA A 110 5.32 -16.56 16.50
C ALA A 110 5.93 -15.19 16.15
N LEU A 111 5.13 -14.13 16.25
CA LEU A 111 5.63 -12.76 16.08
C LEU A 111 6.65 -12.40 17.16
N GLN A 112 6.40 -12.80 18.42
CA GLN A 112 7.36 -12.60 19.50
C GLN A 112 8.70 -13.29 19.23
N ALA A 113 8.68 -14.55 18.79
CA ALA A 113 9.90 -15.26 18.41
C ALA A 113 10.66 -14.59 17.25
N THR A 114 9.93 -14.09 16.26
CA THR A 114 10.50 -13.36 15.12
C THR A 114 11.15 -12.04 15.56
N LEU A 115 10.51 -11.31 16.47
CA LEU A 115 11.07 -10.08 17.06
C LEU A 115 12.37 -10.38 17.81
N GLU A 116 12.39 -11.40 18.65
CA GLU A 116 13.59 -11.77 19.44
C GLU A 116 14.74 -12.23 18.53
N ALA A 117 14.44 -13.00 17.48
CA ALA A 117 15.44 -13.39 16.49
C ALA A 117 16.03 -12.16 15.75
N LYS A 118 15.19 -11.20 15.39
CA LYS A 118 15.64 -9.95 14.74
C LYS A 118 16.50 -9.11 15.69
N LYS A 119 16.11 -8.97 16.95
CA LYS A 119 16.90 -8.27 17.98
C LYS A 119 18.29 -8.89 18.18
N ALA A 120 18.36 -10.22 18.15
CA ALA A 120 19.63 -10.94 18.27
C ALA A 120 20.55 -10.75 17.04
N ALA A 121 19.95 -10.63 15.85
CA ALA A 121 20.71 -10.45 14.61
C ALA A 121 21.14 -9.00 14.36
N GLU A 122 20.38 -8.02 14.84
CA GLU A 122 20.54 -6.59 14.54
C GLU A 122 20.62 -5.76 15.84
N PRO A 123 21.84 -5.53 16.41
CA PRO A 123 21.99 -4.79 17.68
C PRO A 123 21.48 -3.34 17.62
N GLU A 124 21.58 -2.68 16.48
CA GLU A 124 21.06 -1.31 16.28
C GLU A 124 19.53 -1.29 16.39
N PHE A 125 18.86 -2.24 15.74
CA PHE A 125 17.41 -2.43 15.87
C PHE A 125 17.01 -2.72 17.34
N ALA A 126 17.76 -3.58 18.04
CA ALA A 126 17.49 -3.93 19.43
C ALA A 126 17.59 -2.74 20.40
N SER A 127 18.36 -1.72 20.03
CA SER A 127 18.52 -0.49 20.82
C SER A 127 17.51 0.61 20.48
N ASN A 128 16.71 0.44 19.41
CA ASN A 128 15.75 1.42 18.91
C ASN A 128 14.31 0.99 19.22
N SER A 129 13.75 1.53 20.30
CA SER A 129 12.38 1.19 20.72
C SER A 129 11.32 1.55 19.68
N SER A 130 11.48 2.66 18.95
CA SER A 130 10.54 3.08 17.91
C SER A 130 10.53 2.10 16.72
N GLU A 131 11.69 1.64 16.27
CA GLU A 131 11.78 0.64 15.21
C GLU A 131 11.19 -0.72 15.64
N MET A 132 11.38 -1.11 16.91
CA MET A 132 10.77 -2.32 17.45
C MET A 132 9.23 -2.22 17.48
N LEU A 133 8.69 -1.09 17.93
CA LEU A 133 7.25 -0.84 17.93
C LEU A 133 6.69 -0.84 16.51
N GLU A 134 7.37 -0.18 15.57
CA GLU A 134 6.98 -0.17 14.16
C GLU A 134 6.99 -1.58 13.54
N PHE A 135 8.00 -2.40 13.89
CA PHE A 135 8.06 -3.80 13.45
C PHE A 135 6.85 -4.60 13.96
N ILE A 136 6.51 -4.47 15.24
CA ILE A 136 5.35 -5.15 15.83
C ILE A 136 4.07 -4.68 15.14
N TYR A 137 3.91 -3.37 14.91
CA TYR A 137 2.77 -2.82 14.19
C TYR A 137 2.62 -3.40 12.79
N LYS A 138 3.69 -3.38 12.00
CA LYS A 138 3.69 -3.88 10.61
C LYS A 138 3.30 -5.35 10.49
N ASN A 139 3.59 -6.13 11.53
CA ASN A 139 3.26 -7.56 11.57
C ASN A 139 2.00 -7.88 12.39
N SER A 140 1.28 -6.87 12.85
CA SER A 140 0.06 -7.04 13.64
C SER A 140 -1.21 -7.05 12.77
N PRO A 141 -2.34 -7.56 13.31
CA PRO A 141 -3.65 -7.44 12.66
C PRO A 141 -4.13 -5.99 12.47
N TYR A 142 -3.52 -5.03 13.16
CA TYR A 142 -3.87 -3.61 13.12
C TYR A 142 -3.16 -2.84 12.01
N TYR A 143 -2.18 -3.48 11.33
CA TYR A 143 -1.48 -2.83 10.21
C TYR A 143 -2.45 -2.38 9.13
N GLU A 144 -2.31 -1.13 8.69
CA GLU A 144 -3.14 -0.57 7.63
C GLU A 144 -2.76 -1.17 6.26
N LYS A 145 -3.48 -2.22 5.88
CA LYS A 145 -3.25 -2.94 4.61
C LYS A 145 -3.47 -2.09 3.36
N SER A 146 -4.09 -0.92 3.49
CA SER A 146 -4.29 0.04 2.40
C SER A 146 -3.12 1.00 2.20
N TYR A 147 -2.19 1.11 3.16
CA TYR A 147 -0.99 1.92 3.01
C TYR A 147 -0.17 1.47 1.81
N ARG A 148 0.17 2.40 0.94
CA ARG A 148 0.87 2.17 -0.35
C ARG A 148 0.16 1.19 -1.31
N ARG A 149 -1.04 0.72 -1.02
CA ARG A 149 -1.82 -0.09 -1.94
C ARG A 149 -2.44 0.81 -3.00
N TYR A 150 -2.08 0.55 -4.26
CA TYR A 150 -2.60 1.31 -5.38
C TYR A 150 -4.11 1.04 -5.57
N PRO A 151 -4.94 2.08 -5.83
CA PRO A 151 -6.38 1.93 -5.82
C PRO A 151 -6.98 1.50 -7.17
N VAL A 152 -6.16 1.02 -8.08
CA VAL A 152 -6.58 0.43 -9.36
C VAL A 152 -6.21 -1.05 -9.37
N TYR A 153 -7.17 -1.90 -9.67
CA TYR A 153 -7.03 -3.35 -9.60
C TYR A 153 -7.17 -3.98 -10.97
N ARG A 154 -6.51 -5.12 -11.18
CA ARG A 154 -6.61 -5.88 -12.42
C ARG A 154 -7.56 -7.07 -12.27
N ILE A 155 -8.51 -7.18 -13.20
CA ILE A 155 -9.31 -8.38 -13.41
C ILE A 155 -8.57 -9.20 -14.48
N GLU A 156 -8.10 -10.38 -14.10
CA GLU A 156 -7.44 -11.33 -14.99
C GLU A 156 -8.32 -12.55 -15.14
N TYR A 157 -8.50 -12.99 -16.37
CA TYR A 157 -9.30 -14.16 -16.73
C TYR A 157 -8.42 -15.38 -16.97
#